data_daadc9385ccf0079477ac668866730d0
#
_entry.id   daadc9385ccf0079477ac668866730d0
#
_cell.length_a   1.000
_cell.length_b   1.000
_cell.length_c   1.000
_cell.angle_alpha   90.00
_cell.angle_beta   90.00
_cell.angle_gamma   90.00
#
_symmetry.space_group_name_H-M   'P 1'
#
loop_
_entity.id
_entity.type
_entity.pdbx_description
1 polymer ?
#
loop_
_entity_poly.entity_id
_entity_poly.type
_entity_poly.pdbx_seq_one_letter_code
_entity_poly.pdbx_strand_id
1 'polypeptide(L)'
;SGSGKVTMMRVASNQFRNQAVQTITEQQATIAKLQQQASTGQKVNRPSDDPLAAAEVERLRSDQARTNIEKRMMSFAKSQMAQAESLLGNGIETLQRARDLMISARNGVMNREDRETIAGQLMQYRIELLDIANQQTQDGNYIFGGSGSEHAPFWPQNNPTFQSEPGVRQTGLRIPYDLTVDGSW
;
A
#
# COMPACT_ATOMS: atom_id res chain seq x y z
N SER A 1 4.15 59.71 67.61
CA SER A 1 3.36 58.44 67.38
C SER A 1 2.91 58.27 65.92
N GLY A 2 3.59 58.92 64.95
CA GLY A 2 3.22 58.83 63.53
C GLY A 2 3.96 57.77 62.68
N SER A 3 5.09 57.23 63.15
CA SER A 3 5.96 56.35 62.36
C SER A 3 5.45 54.91 62.17
N GLY A 4 4.69 54.37 63.13
CA GLY A 4 4.18 52.98 63.04
C GLY A 4 3.03 52.77 62.05
N LYS A 5 2.19 53.80 61.83
CA LYS A 5 1.07 53.72 60.88
C LYS A 5 1.51 53.69 59.43
N VAL A 6 2.57 54.41 59.08
CA VAL A 6 3.11 54.47 57.71
C VAL A 6 3.80 53.18 57.34
N THR A 7 4.46 52.51 58.30
CA THR A 7 5.12 51.23 58.06
C THR A 7 4.10 50.09 57.88
N MET A 8 2.99 50.08 58.65
CA MET A 8 1.91 49.08 58.48
C MET A 8 1.19 49.24 57.12
N MET A 9 0.92 50.48 56.69
CA MET A 9 0.32 50.71 55.37
C MET A 9 1.23 50.24 54.21
N ARG A 10 2.52 50.43 54.31
CA ARG A 10 3.48 49.95 53.28
C ARG A 10 3.56 48.46 53.21
N VAL A 11 3.54 47.75 54.32
CA VAL A 11 3.53 46.29 54.38
C VAL A 11 2.23 45.71 53.83
N ALA A 12 1.08 46.28 54.22
CA ALA A 12 -0.22 45.85 53.64
C ALA A 12 -0.33 46.10 52.13
N SER A 13 0.17 47.20 51.62
CA SER A 13 0.22 47.50 50.18
C SER A 13 1.13 46.54 49.40
N ASN A 14 2.26 46.14 50.01
CA ASN A 14 3.17 45.19 49.40
C ASN A 14 2.59 43.77 49.41
N GLN A 15 1.92 43.33 50.49
CA GLN A 15 1.22 42.08 50.52
C GLN A 15 0.08 42.00 49.52
N PHE A 16 -0.73 43.05 49.42
CA PHE A 16 -1.79 43.12 48.43
C PHE A 16 -1.26 43.07 46.97
N ARG A 17 -0.16 43.74 46.72
CA ARG A 17 0.49 43.71 45.39
C ARG A 17 1.05 42.36 45.05
N ASN A 18 1.70 41.69 46.01
CA ASN A 18 2.24 40.35 45.83
C ASN A 18 1.12 39.32 45.59
N GLN A 19 0.01 39.41 46.34
CA GLN A 19 -1.14 38.55 46.16
C GLN A 19 -1.83 38.78 44.80
N ALA A 20 -1.94 40.03 44.35
CA ALA A 20 -2.46 40.35 43.04
C ALA A 20 -1.57 39.78 41.89
N VAL A 21 -0.24 39.89 42.02
CA VAL A 21 0.72 39.32 41.07
C VAL A 21 0.60 37.81 41.03
N GLN A 22 0.50 37.15 42.19
CA GLN A 22 0.31 35.68 42.22
C GLN A 22 -0.99 35.28 41.52
N THR A 23 -2.11 35.92 41.83
CA THR A 23 -3.41 35.64 41.17
C THR A 23 -3.35 35.82 39.65
N ILE A 24 -2.70 36.88 39.20
CA ILE A 24 -2.52 37.12 37.74
C ILE A 24 -1.67 36.03 37.12
N THR A 25 -0.59 35.59 37.75
CA THR A 25 0.29 34.52 37.25
C THR A 25 -0.45 33.20 37.17
N GLU A 26 -1.25 32.85 38.18
CA GLU A 26 -2.09 31.63 38.21
C GLU A 26 -3.16 31.67 37.12
N GLN A 27 -3.80 32.80 36.91
CA GLN A 27 -4.77 33.00 35.83
C GLN A 27 -4.12 32.85 34.44
N GLN A 28 -2.93 33.43 34.24
CA GLN A 28 -2.19 33.28 32.99
C GLN A 28 -1.81 31.85 32.70
N ALA A 29 -1.36 31.09 33.73
CA ALA A 29 -1.05 29.66 33.60
C ALA A 29 -2.30 28.84 33.24
N THR A 30 -3.45 29.17 33.83
CA THR A 30 -4.73 28.52 33.53
C THR A 30 -5.19 28.84 32.10
N ILE A 31 -5.08 30.08 31.65
CA ILE A 31 -5.40 30.48 30.28
C ILE A 31 -4.50 29.76 29.27
N ALA A 32 -3.19 29.68 29.52
CA ALA A 32 -2.25 28.98 28.67
C ALA A 32 -2.60 27.46 28.58
N LYS A 33 -2.97 26.84 29.71
CA LYS A 33 -3.43 25.43 29.76
C LYS A 33 -4.71 25.22 28.95
N LEU A 34 -5.70 26.11 29.08
CA LEU A 34 -6.95 26.05 28.33
C LEU A 34 -6.73 26.27 26.83
N GLN A 35 -5.86 27.21 26.46
CA GLN A 35 -5.51 27.45 25.05
C GLN A 35 -4.83 26.21 24.44
N GLN A 36 -3.93 25.58 25.18
CA GLN A 36 -3.27 24.33 24.73
C GLN A 36 -4.29 23.19 24.58
N GLN A 37 -5.21 23.03 25.53
CA GLN A 37 -6.29 22.05 25.45
C GLN A 37 -7.22 22.33 24.23
N ALA A 38 -7.55 23.57 24.00
CA ALA A 38 -8.38 23.96 22.86
C ALA A 38 -7.68 23.75 21.51
N SER A 39 -6.37 24.05 21.43
CA SER A 39 -5.61 23.87 20.19
C SER A 39 -5.34 22.41 19.84
N THR A 40 -5.18 21.55 20.84
CA THR A 40 -4.95 20.10 20.67
C THR A 40 -6.23 19.28 20.62
N GLY A 41 -7.37 19.85 21.02
CA GLY A 41 -8.64 19.13 21.18
C GLY A 41 -8.61 18.07 22.29
N GLN A 42 -7.60 18.07 23.12
CA GLN A 42 -7.39 17.08 24.18
C GLN A 42 -7.49 17.71 25.57
N LYS A 43 -8.32 17.14 26.41
CA LYS A 43 -8.48 17.58 27.80
C LYS A 43 -7.31 17.19 28.69
N VAL A 44 -6.59 16.10 28.34
CA VAL A 44 -5.49 15.55 29.12
C VAL A 44 -4.18 15.79 28.40
N ASN A 45 -3.36 16.72 28.87
CA ASN A 45 -2.05 17.05 28.30
C ASN A 45 -0.89 16.37 29.01
N ARG A 46 -1.09 15.92 30.24
CA ARG A 46 -0.07 15.26 31.06
C ARG A 46 -0.65 13.98 31.70
N PRO A 47 0.06 12.85 31.68
CA PRO A 47 -0.38 11.61 32.33
C PRO A 47 -0.65 11.77 33.82
N SER A 48 0.00 12.75 34.46
CA SER A 48 -0.18 13.07 35.88
C SER A 48 -1.51 13.76 36.22
N ASP A 49 -2.21 14.35 35.22
CA ASP A 49 -3.46 15.05 35.47
C ASP A 49 -4.64 14.07 35.65
N ASP A 50 -4.65 13.02 34.81
CA ASP A 50 -5.61 11.90 34.92
C ASP A 50 -4.98 10.65 34.30
N PRO A 51 -4.39 9.79 35.11
CA PRO A 51 -3.67 8.60 34.63
C PRO A 51 -4.57 7.62 33.87
N LEU A 52 -5.84 7.50 34.28
CA LEU A 52 -6.79 6.61 33.62
C LEU A 52 -7.16 7.10 32.21
N ALA A 53 -7.47 8.39 32.09
CA ALA A 53 -7.75 9.01 30.80
C ALA A 53 -6.51 9.01 29.89
N ALA A 54 -5.31 9.22 30.44
CA ALA A 54 -4.06 9.14 29.69
C ALA A 54 -3.82 7.72 29.14
N ALA A 55 -4.04 6.68 29.95
CA ALA A 55 -3.93 5.28 29.52
C ALA A 55 -4.93 4.96 28.41
N GLU A 56 -6.17 5.44 28.50
CA GLU A 56 -7.19 5.24 27.47
C GLU A 56 -6.82 5.94 26.16
N VAL A 57 -6.27 7.16 26.22
CA VAL A 57 -5.77 7.87 25.04
C VAL A 57 -4.65 7.11 24.36
N GLU A 58 -3.70 6.57 25.12
CA GLU A 58 -2.61 5.76 24.53
C GLU A 58 -3.12 4.45 23.91
N ARG A 59 -4.11 3.79 24.52
CA ARG A 59 -4.76 2.62 23.95
C ARG A 59 -5.43 2.97 22.62
N LEU A 60 -6.21 4.05 22.56
CA LEU A 60 -6.88 4.50 21.35
C LEU A 60 -5.89 4.92 20.25
N ARG A 61 -4.77 5.55 20.61
CA ARG A 61 -3.70 5.87 19.65
C ARG A 61 -3.07 4.62 19.07
N SER A 62 -2.83 3.60 19.90
CA SER A 62 -2.31 2.31 19.46
C SER A 62 -3.28 1.62 18.49
N ASP A 63 -4.57 1.58 18.83
CA ASP A 63 -5.62 1.01 17.97
C ASP A 63 -5.73 1.78 16.64
N GLN A 64 -5.65 3.11 16.69
CA GLN A 64 -5.63 3.95 15.49
C GLN A 64 -4.41 3.68 14.61
N ALA A 65 -3.22 3.54 15.21
CA ALA A 65 -2.00 3.22 14.48
C ALA A 65 -2.11 1.87 13.78
N ARG A 66 -2.63 0.84 14.48
CA ARG A 66 -2.89 -0.49 13.89
C ARG A 66 -3.88 -0.42 12.75
N THR A 67 -5.01 0.27 12.94
CA THR A 67 -6.02 0.47 11.89
C THR A 67 -5.43 1.19 10.66
N ASN A 68 -4.56 2.16 10.85
CA ASN A 68 -3.89 2.85 9.75
C ASN A 68 -2.91 1.94 8.99
N ILE A 69 -2.24 1.01 9.68
CA ILE A 69 -1.41 -0.01 9.03
C ILE A 69 -2.29 -0.95 8.20
N GLU A 70 -3.38 -1.47 8.78
CA GLU A 70 -4.33 -2.35 8.09
C GLU A 70 -4.92 -1.67 6.84
N LYS A 71 -5.33 -0.40 6.93
CA LYS A 71 -5.80 0.38 5.77
C LYS A 71 -4.75 0.49 4.67
N ARG A 72 -3.49 0.73 5.02
CA ARG A 72 -2.40 0.77 4.03
C ARG A 72 -2.18 -0.58 3.36
N MET A 73 -2.22 -1.67 4.14
CA MET A 73 -2.10 -3.03 3.60
C MET A 73 -3.27 -3.36 2.67
N MET A 74 -4.50 -2.99 3.03
CA MET A 74 -5.68 -3.16 2.16
C MET A 74 -5.58 -2.33 0.88
N SER A 75 -5.12 -1.08 0.97
CA SER A 75 -4.90 -0.22 -0.21
C SER A 75 -3.84 -0.81 -1.14
N PHE A 76 -2.76 -1.33 -0.60
CA PHE A 76 -1.73 -2.01 -1.36
C PHE A 76 -2.27 -3.27 -2.06
N ALA A 77 -2.99 -4.13 -1.32
CA ALA A 77 -3.61 -5.34 -1.88
C ALA A 77 -4.61 -4.99 -2.99
N LYS A 78 -5.43 -3.95 -2.79
CA LYS A 78 -6.37 -3.45 -3.81
C LYS A 78 -5.64 -2.98 -5.07
N SER A 79 -4.53 -2.28 -4.92
CA SER A 79 -3.71 -1.82 -6.05
C SER A 79 -3.12 -3.00 -6.82
N GLN A 80 -2.62 -4.02 -6.13
CA GLN A 80 -2.12 -5.24 -6.78
C GLN A 80 -3.22 -6.00 -7.52
N MET A 81 -4.40 -6.13 -6.92
CA MET A 81 -5.55 -6.77 -7.57
C MET A 81 -5.99 -6.01 -8.83
N ALA A 82 -6.04 -4.68 -8.78
CA ALA A 82 -6.37 -3.86 -9.95
C ALA A 82 -5.33 -4.01 -11.07
N GLN A 83 -4.06 -4.11 -10.72
CA GLN A 83 -2.99 -4.37 -11.69
C GLN A 83 -3.14 -5.77 -12.32
N ALA A 84 -3.41 -6.80 -11.51
CA ALA A 84 -3.65 -8.16 -11.99
C ALA A 84 -4.89 -8.22 -12.91
N GLU A 85 -5.97 -7.53 -12.55
CA GLU A 85 -7.19 -7.44 -13.36
C GLU A 85 -6.91 -6.79 -14.72
N SER A 86 -6.16 -5.69 -14.75
CA SER A 86 -5.74 -5.03 -15.98
C SER A 86 -4.90 -5.95 -16.88
N LEU A 87 -3.96 -6.67 -16.30
CA LEU A 87 -3.13 -7.63 -17.04
C LEU A 87 -3.95 -8.80 -17.60
N LEU A 88 -4.90 -9.32 -16.84
CA LEU A 88 -5.82 -10.35 -17.31
C LEU A 88 -6.69 -9.83 -18.45
N GLY A 89 -7.16 -8.60 -18.37
CA GLY A 89 -7.88 -7.93 -19.46
C GLY A 89 -7.05 -7.86 -20.74
N ASN A 90 -5.81 -7.44 -20.66
CA ASN A 90 -4.88 -7.41 -21.80
C ASN A 90 -4.62 -8.82 -22.37
N GLY A 91 -4.46 -9.82 -21.50
CA GLY A 91 -4.30 -11.21 -21.91
C GLY A 91 -5.52 -11.76 -22.64
N ILE A 92 -6.73 -11.46 -22.18
CA ILE A 92 -7.98 -11.83 -22.85
C ILE A 92 -8.07 -11.18 -24.23
N GLU A 93 -7.72 -9.90 -24.36
CA GLU A 93 -7.71 -9.20 -25.63
C GLU A 93 -6.72 -9.83 -26.63
N THR A 94 -5.52 -10.16 -26.17
CA THR A 94 -4.50 -10.85 -26.99
C THR A 94 -4.98 -12.23 -27.45
N LEU A 95 -5.64 -12.99 -26.55
CA LEU A 95 -6.24 -14.29 -26.91
C LEU A 95 -7.38 -14.14 -27.92
N GLN A 96 -8.20 -13.10 -27.82
CA GLN A 96 -9.25 -12.81 -28.80
C GLN A 96 -8.65 -12.50 -30.17
N ARG A 97 -7.61 -11.68 -30.23
CA ARG A 97 -6.88 -11.39 -31.47
C ARG A 97 -6.28 -12.66 -32.09
N ALA A 98 -5.68 -13.52 -31.28
CA ALA A 98 -5.16 -14.80 -31.74
C ALA A 98 -6.25 -15.72 -32.28
N ARG A 99 -7.40 -15.78 -31.61
CA ARG A 99 -8.56 -16.55 -32.06
C ARG A 99 -9.09 -16.05 -33.38
N ASP A 100 -9.25 -14.74 -33.55
CA ASP A 100 -9.76 -14.13 -34.77
C ASP A 100 -8.82 -14.38 -35.94
N LEU A 101 -7.51 -14.32 -35.69
CA LEU A 101 -6.49 -14.67 -36.67
C LEU A 101 -6.58 -16.15 -37.13
N MET A 102 -6.77 -17.07 -36.19
CA MET A 102 -6.95 -18.50 -36.50
C MET A 102 -8.24 -18.78 -37.27
N ILE A 103 -9.34 -18.08 -36.93
CA ILE A 103 -10.61 -18.20 -37.69
C ILE A 103 -10.43 -17.68 -39.12
N SER A 104 -9.75 -16.54 -39.28
CA SER A 104 -9.41 -16.00 -40.61
C SER A 104 -8.55 -16.97 -41.44
N ALA A 105 -7.58 -17.61 -40.80
CA ALA A 105 -6.72 -18.60 -41.42
C ALA A 105 -7.49 -19.83 -41.92
N ARG A 106 -8.57 -20.23 -41.23
CA ARG A 106 -9.40 -21.39 -41.63
C ARG A 106 -10.32 -21.09 -42.82
N ASN A 107 -10.71 -19.84 -43.00
CA ASN A 107 -11.73 -19.44 -43.99
C ASN A 107 -11.14 -19.03 -45.35
N GLY A 108 -9.83 -18.99 -45.49
CA GLY A 108 -9.15 -18.55 -46.71
C GLY A 108 -8.45 -19.66 -47.49
N VAL A 109 -8.34 -19.50 -48.80
CA VAL A 109 -7.38 -20.27 -49.61
C VAL A 109 -6.01 -19.64 -49.39
N MET A 110 -5.20 -20.24 -48.52
CA MET A 110 -3.90 -19.71 -48.13
C MET A 110 -2.77 -20.46 -48.82
N ASN A 111 -1.81 -19.70 -49.33
CA ASN A 111 -0.54 -20.23 -49.79
C ASN A 111 0.41 -20.47 -48.56
N ARG A 112 1.59 -21.01 -48.82
CA ARG A 112 2.59 -21.27 -47.79
C ARG A 112 3.06 -19.98 -47.08
N GLU A 113 3.29 -18.91 -47.85
CA GLU A 113 3.77 -17.64 -47.33
C GLU A 113 2.74 -16.98 -46.41
N ASP A 114 1.45 -17.03 -46.77
CA ASP A 114 0.36 -16.57 -45.90
C ASP A 114 0.33 -17.32 -44.56
N ARG A 115 0.49 -18.65 -44.59
CA ARG A 115 0.53 -19.47 -43.39
C ARG A 115 1.75 -19.15 -42.52
N GLU A 116 2.92 -18.96 -43.10
CA GLU A 116 4.14 -18.55 -42.38
C GLU A 116 3.96 -17.18 -41.69
N THR A 117 3.30 -16.24 -42.37
CA THR A 117 2.98 -14.91 -41.85
C THR A 117 2.05 -15.04 -40.60
N ILE A 118 0.98 -15.83 -40.70
CA ILE A 118 0.04 -16.08 -39.62
C ILE A 118 0.74 -16.77 -38.44
N ALA A 119 1.57 -17.79 -38.72
CA ALA A 119 2.36 -18.46 -37.70
C ALA A 119 3.28 -17.48 -36.94
N GLY A 120 3.92 -16.55 -37.66
CA GLY A 120 4.72 -15.49 -37.07
C GLY A 120 3.91 -14.57 -36.15
N GLN A 121 2.70 -14.16 -36.57
CA GLN A 121 1.82 -13.34 -35.72
C GLN A 121 1.34 -14.09 -34.48
N LEU A 122 0.97 -15.35 -34.61
CA LEU A 122 0.59 -16.18 -33.46
C LEU A 122 1.75 -16.37 -32.47
N MET A 123 2.98 -16.48 -32.99
CA MET A 123 4.18 -16.52 -32.15
C MET A 123 4.38 -15.22 -31.37
N GLN A 124 4.10 -14.05 -31.98
CA GLN A 124 4.15 -12.77 -31.28
C GLN A 124 3.09 -12.68 -30.18
N TYR A 125 1.85 -13.11 -30.43
CA TYR A 125 0.83 -13.17 -29.39
C TYR A 125 1.19 -14.13 -28.24
N ARG A 126 1.84 -15.24 -28.55
CA ARG A 126 2.37 -16.16 -27.53
C ARG A 126 3.40 -15.46 -26.64
N ILE A 127 4.35 -14.72 -27.21
CA ILE A 127 5.36 -13.97 -26.46
C ILE A 127 4.68 -12.91 -25.61
N GLU A 128 3.74 -12.15 -26.16
CA GLU A 128 2.99 -11.12 -25.45
C GLU A 128 2.22 -11.71 -24.25
N LEU A 129 1.58 -12.85 -24.41
CA LEU A 129 0.89 -13.57 -23.33
C LEU A 129 1.86 -14.04 -22.24
N LEU A 130 3.04 -14.51 -22.62
CA LEU A 130 4.07 -14.92 -21.67
C LEU A 130 4.58 -13.71 -20.86
N ASP A 131 4.80 -12.59 -21.53
CA ASP A 131 5.23 -11.35 -20.88
C ASP A 131 4.17 -10.84 -19.90
N ILE A 132 2.89 -10.88 -20.28
CA ILE A 132 1.77 -10.56 -19.40
C ILE A 132 1.75 -11.50 -18.18
N ALA A 133 1.87 -12.81 -18.42
CA ALA A 133 1.81 -13.84 -17.38
C ALA A 133 3.00 -13.76 -16.40
N ASN A 134 4.16 -13.29 -16.86
CA ASN A 134 5.37 -13.10 -16.07
C ASN A 134 5.62 -11.64 -15.67
N GLN A 135 4.57 -10.81 -15.65
CA GLN A 135 4.71 -9.41 -15.22
C GLN A 135 5.10 -9.32 -13.77
N GLN A 136 6.05 -8.42 -13.48
CA GLN A 136 6.55 -8.15 -12.14
C GLN A 136 5.98 -6.85 -11.57
N THR A 137 5.88 -6.78 -10.25
CA THR A 137 5.69 -5.54 -9.48
C THR A 137 6.98 -4.71 -9.47
N GLN A 138 6.91 -3.49 -8.95
CA GLN A 138 8.10 -2.63 -8.75
C GLN A 138 9.14 -3.27 -7.83
N ASP A 139 8.70 -4.13 -6.90
CA ASP A 139 9.56 -4.84 -5.97
C ASP A 139 10.19 -6.11 -6.58
N GLY A 140 9.94 -6.37 -7.86
CA GLY A 140 10.51 -7.52 -8.58
C GLY A 140 9.76 -8.84 -8.38
N ASN A 141 8.65 -8.84 -7.67
CA ASN A 141 7.82 -10.04 -7.46
C ASN A 141 6.87 -10.27 -8.62
N TYR A 142 6.72 -11.52 -9.04
CA TYR A 142 5.79 -11.90 -10.10
C TYR A 142 4.35 -11.84 -9.60
N ILE A 143 3.49 -11.07 -10.29
CA ILE A 143 2.10 -10.83 -9.89
C ILE A 143 1.30 -12.14 -9.80
N PHE A 144 1.53 -13.06 -10.74
CA PHE A 144 0.86 -14.35 -10.80
C PHE A 144 1.67 -15.50 -10.17
N GLY A 145 2.75 -15.19 -9.46
CA GLY A 145 3.65 -16.17 -8.84
C GLY A 145 3.10 -16.83 -7.58
N GLY A 146 2.03 -16.28 -6.98
CA GLY A 146 1.47 -16.79 -5.72
C GLY A 146 2.49 -16.77 -4.59
N SER A 147 2.64 -17.87 -3.86
CA SER A 147 3.62 -18.01 -2.77
C SER A 147 5.07 -18.05 -3.23
N GLY A 148 5.32 -18.35 -4.51
CA GLY A 148 6.64 -18.37 -5.15
C GLY A 148 6.89 -17.16 -6.04
N SER A 149 6.45 -15.96 -5.60
CA SER A 149 6.50 -14.72 -6.37
C SER A 149 7.90 -14.24 -6.76
N GLU A 150 8.95 -14.84 -6.21
CA GLU A 150 10.35 -14.55 -6.57
C GLU A 150 10.77 -15.19 -7.90
N HIS A 151 9.99 -16.14 -8.41
CA HIS A 151 10.30 -16.89 -9.62
C HIS A 151 9.21 -16.73 -10.67
N ALA A 152 9.62 -16.73 -11.96
CA ALA A 152 8.67 -16.66 -13.06
C ALA A 152 7.71 -17.86 -13.03
N PRO A 153 6.38 -17.64 -12.96
CA PRO A 153 5.41 -18.72 -12.86
C PRO A 153 5.24 -19.52 -14.16
N PHE A 154 5.55 -18.92 -15.31
CA PHE A 154 5.38 -19.53 -16.63
C PHE A 154 6.70 -19.57 -17.40
N TRP A 155 6.99 -20.69 -18.04
CA TRP A 155 8.19 -20.86 -18.83
C TRP A 155 7.93 -21.82 -20.01
N PRO A 156 8.74 -21.75 -21.07
CA PRO A 156 8.71 -22.73 -22.16
C PRO A 156 9.06 -24.13 -21.64
N GLN A 157 8.36 -25.15 -22.11
CA GLN A 157 8.55 -26.54 -21.66
C GLN A 157 10.00 -27.04 -21.82
N ASN A 158 10.71 -26.54 -22.81
CA ASN A 158 12.08 -26.95 -23.13
C ASN A 158 13.17 -26.09 -22.48
N ASN A 159 12.82 -25.26 -21.47
CA ASN A 159 13.81 -24.46 -20.77
C ASN A 159 14.37 -25.24 -19.55
N PRO A 160 15.60 -25.78 -19.62
CA PRO A 160 16.15 -26.61 -18.56
C PRO A 160 16.37 -25.82 -17.25
N THR A 161 16.56 -24.50 -17.34
CA THR A 161 16.83 -23.65 -16.18
C THR A 161 15.63 -23.60 -15.23
N PHE A 162 14.42 -23.58 -15.77
CA PHE A 162 13.21 -23.54 -14.95
C PHE A 162 12.79 -24.90 -14.38
N GLN A 163 13.25 -25.99 -14.95
CA GLN A 163 12.92 -27.35 -14.48
C GLN A 163 13.58 -27.67 -13.13
N SER A 164 14.68 -27.02 -12.81
CA SER A 164 15.47 -27.22 -11.60
C SER A 164 15.18 -26.22 -10.48
N GLU A 165 14.38 -25.18 -10.75
CA GLU A 165 14.09 -24.11 -9.79
C GLU A 165 13.11 -24.58 -8.68
N PRO A 166 13.54 -24.66 -7.41
CA PRO A 166 12.69 -25.19 -6.33
C PRO A 166 11.46 -24.32 -6.03
N GLY A 167 11.56 -22.99 -6.23
CA GLY A 167 10.48 -22.04 -5.95
C GLY A 167 9.26 -22.21 -6.84
N VAL A 168 9.47 -22.62 -8.08
CA VAL A 168 8.39 -22.86 -9.05
C VAL A 168 7.48 -24.01 -8.63
N ARG A 169 7.98 -24.97 -7.87
CA ARG A 169 7.18 -26.09 -7.34
C ARG A 169 6.15 -25.66 -6.31
N GLN A 170 6.36 -24.53 -5.65
CA GLN A 170 5.53 -24.07 -4.54
C GLN A 170 4.35 -23.22 -4.99
N THR A 171 4.36 -22.71 -6.23
CA THR A 171 3.29 -21.81 -6.72
C THR A 171 2.01 -22.55 -7.08
N GLY A 172 2.02 -23.86 -7.29
CA GLY A 172 0.90 -24.60 -7.86
C GLY A 172 0.59 -24.26 -9.32
N LEU A 173 1.24 -23.24 -9.88
CA LEU A 173 1.06 -22.73 -11.25
C LEU A 173 2.06 -23.33 -12.22
N ARG A 174 2.44 -24.59 -12.04
CA ARG A 174 3.25 -25.31 -12.99
C ARG A 174 2.44 -25.63 -14.23
N ILE A 175 2.27 -24.67 -15.10
CA ILE A 175 1.67 -24.90 -16.41
C ILE A 175 2.80 -24.82 -17.45
N PRO A 176 3.40 -25.96 -17.84
CA PRO A 176 4.20 -26.00 -19.04
C PRO A 176 3.26 -25.70 -20.20
N TYR A 177 3.58 -24.74 -21.02
CA TYR A 177 2.84 -24.52 -22.25
C TYR A 177 3.68 -25.02 -23.41
N ASP A 178 3.04 -25.80 -24.25
CA ASP A 178 3.60 -26.26 -25.53
C ASP A 178 2.71 -25.68 -26.65
N LEU A 179 3.12 -24.53 -27.17
CA LEU A 179 2.56 -23.92 -28.35
C LEU A 179 3.65 -23.90 -29.41
N THR A 180 3.85 -25.04 -30.06
CA THR A 180 4.61 -25.08 -31.30
C THR A 180 3.70 -24.62 -32.42
N VAL A 181 3.93 -23.41 -32.90
CA VAL A 181 3.31 -22.92 -34.12
C VAL A 181 4.32 -23.14 -35.24
N ASP A 182 4.17 -24.26 -35.96
CA ASP A 182 4.84 -24.49 -37.22
C ASP A 182 3.85 -24.19 -38.37
N GLY A 183 4.32 -23.89 -39.54
CA GLY A 183 3.48 -23.61 -40.69
C GLY A 183 2.91 -24.87 -41.39
N SER A 184 2.99 -26.03 -40.73
CA SER A 184 2.55 -27.33 -41.28
C SER A 184 1.16 -27.70 -40.78
N TRP A 185 0.11 -27.22 -41.44
CA TRP A 185 -1.30 -27.57 -41.15
C TRP A 185 -2.17 -27.57 -42.41
#